data_da72b27be94faf68829005d262dbb94a
#
_entry.id   da72b27be94faf68829005d262dbb94a
#
_cell.length_a   1.000
_cell.length_b   1.000
_cell.length_c   1.000
_cell.angle_alpha   90.00
_cell.angle_beta   90.00
_cell.angle_gamma   90.00
#
_symmetry.space_group_name_H-M   'P 1'
#
loop_
_entity.id
_entity.type
_entity.pdbx_description
1 polymer ?
#
loop_
_entity_poly.entity_id
_entity_poly.type
_entity_poly.pdbx_seq_one_letter_code
_entity_poly.pdbx_strand_id
1 'polypeptide(L)'
;MLENSYWDIDSILLGMTPKECKLNYDLDFLKELYPGQDNDNQFKKNEIIKLPLTLSMTLANPPDDKNYISIQPQQTLSEDYYYLLKADPIVPNLNKNKYFYEDFLIMKNQLKLEDKWTKCLINTNYSRYLHFYNNSFNIKSINNTIEKKTSKNEQIFFNRMVHINNNNKYFQENYSHNNKILEEKIQAKKNRHKIKLVNSNI
;
A
#
# COMPACT_ATOMS: atom_id res chain seq x y z
N MET A 1 -14.57 -11.33 -4.73
CA MET A 1 -14.95 -10.02 -5.32
C MET A 1 -14.94 -9.05 -4.18
N LEU A 2 -14.08 -8.05 -4.21
CA LEU A 2 -14.20 -6.92 -3.29
C LEU A 2 -15.50 -6.20 -3.71
N GLU A 3 -16.51 -6.22 -2.86
CA GLU A 3 -17.64 -5.31 -2.98
C GLU A 3 -17.07 -3.90 -2.78
N ASN A 4 -16.56 -3.33 -3.88
CA ASN A 4 -16.14 -1.96 -3.88
C ASN A 4 -17.39 -1.12 -3.69
N SER A 5 -17.54 -0.55 -2.52
CA SER A 5 -18.54 0.49 -2.29
C SER A 5 -18.36 1.55 -3.37
N TYR A 6 -19.42 1.95 -4.05
CA TYR A 6 -19.44 3.03 -5.05
C TYR A 6 -18.74 4.31 -4.55
N TRP A 7 -18.62 4.47 -3.24
CA TRP A 7 -18.03 5.61 -2.55
C TRP A 7 -16.60 5.38 -2.07
N ASP A 8 -15.96 4.27 -2.48
CA ASP A 8 -14.54 4.05 -2.13
C ASP A 8 -13.65 4.95 -2.97
N ILE A 9 -13.18 6.03 -2.34
CA ILE A 9 -12.31 7.03 -2.96
C ILE A 9 -11.03 6.38 -3.53
N ASP A 10 -10.49 5.36 -2.87
CA ASP A 10 -9.27 4.69 -3.33
C ASP A 10 -9.50 3.89 -4.61
N SER A 11 -10.63 3.24 -4.74
CA SER A 11 -11.04 2.58 -5.99
C SER A 11 -11.26 3.58 -7.13
N ILE A 12 -11.83 4.75 -6.84
CA ILE A 12 -11.99 5.82 -7.84
C ILE A 12 -10.62 6.34 -8.29
N LEU A 13 -9.74 6.66 -7.34
CA LEU A 13 -8.39 7.16 -7.64
C LEU A 13 -7.53 6.13 -8.39
N LEU A 14 -7.64 4.85 -8.04
CA LEU A 14 -7.02 3.76 -8.80
C LEU A 14 -7.56 3.71 -10.22
N GLY A 15 -8.88 3.82 -10.40
CA GLY A 15 -9.53 3.85 -11.69
C GLY A 15 -9.11 5.03 -12.59
N MET A 16 -8.68 6.14 -11.98
CA MET A 16 -8.17 7.33 -12.69
C MET A 16 -6.67 7.23 -13.03
N THR A 17 -5.95 6.20 -12.60
CA THR A 17 -4.52 6.08 -12.94
C THR A 17 -4.34 5.96 -14.45
N PRO A 18 -3.46 6.78 -15.06
CA PRO A 18 -3.26 6.77 -16.51
C PRO A 18 -2.51 5.50 -16.94
N LYS A 19 -3.01 4.87 -18.01
CA LYS A 19 -2.41 3.71 -18.67
C LYS A 19 -2.06 4.05 -20.11
N GLU A 20 -0.90 3.61 -20.57
CA GLU A 20 -0.52 3.70 -21.96
C GLU A 20 -1.24 2.62 -22.76
N CYS A 21 -2.00 3.04 -23.76
CA CYS A 21 -2.85 2.20 -24.56
C CYS A 21 -2.56 2.44 -26.04
N LYS A 22 -2.38 1.35 -26.80
CA LYS A 22 -2.25 1.41 -28.25
C LYS A 22 -3.64 1.23 -28.87
N LEU A 23 -4.01 2.12 -29.76
CA LEU A 23 -5.29 2.05 -30.49
C LEU A 23 -5.23 0.98 -31.58
N ASN A 24 -6.21 0.09 -31.60
CA ASN A 24 -6.37 -0.93 -32.65
C ASN A 24 -7.24 -0.44 -33.80
N TYR A 25 -8.04 0.59 -33.56
CA TYR A 25 -8.95 1.22 -34.52
C TYR A 25 -8.89 2.73 -34.37
N ASP A 26 -9.43 3.44 -35.36
CA ASP A 26 -9.65 4.89 -35.24
C ASP A 26 -10.84 5.13 -34.29
N LEU A 27 -10.64 5.94 -33.26
CA LEU A 27 -11.62 6.14 -32.20
C LEU A 27 -11.99 7.66 -32.09
N ASP A 28 -12.70 8.15 -33.13
CA ASP A 28 -13.08 9.57 -33.20
C ASP A 28 -13.92 10.05 -32.03
N PHE A 29 -14.70 9.17 -31.39
CA PHE A 29 -15.51 9.52 -30.20
C PHE A 29 -14.65 9.92 -29.00
N LEU A 30 -13.38 9.52 -28.93
CA LEU A 30 -12.48 9.94 -27.85
C LEU A 30 -12.13 11.43 -27.94
N LYS A 31 -12.26 12.07 -29.12
CA LYS A 31 -12.08 13.50 -29.30
C LYS A 31 -13.10 14.30 -28.47
N GLU A 32 -14.32 13.80 -28.35
CA GLU A 32 -15.38 14.43 -27.57
C GLU A 32 -15.10 14.37 -26.06
N LEU A 33 -14.42 13.32 -25.60
CA LEU A 33 -14.04 13.14 -24.18
C LEU A 33 -12.82 13.96 -23.77
N TYR A 34 -12.00 14.38 -24.73
CA TYR A 34 -10.77 15.17 -24.49
C TYR A 34 -10.76 16.47 -25.29
N PRO A 35 -11.70 17.39 -25.02
CA PRO A 35 -11.76 18.67 -25.73
C PRO A 35 -10.51 19.51 -25.38
N GLY A 36 -9.82 20.02 -26.38
CA GLY A 36 -8.65 20.91 -26.22
C GLY A 36 -7.32 20.34 -26.68
N GLN A 37 -7.30 19.17 -27.28
CA GLN A 37 -6.13 18.64 -27.98
C GLN A 37 -6.41 18.72 -29.50
N ASP A 38 -6.13 19.86 -30.09
CA ASP A 38 -6.46 20.21 -31.49
C ASP A 38 -5.61 19.50 -32.57
N ASN A 39 -5.05 18.34 -32.26
CA ASN A 39 -4.29 17.59 -33.25
C ASN A 39 -5.21 16.64 -34.02
N ASP A 40 -5.50 16.95 -35.28
CA ASP A 40 -6.31 16.15 -36.23
C ASP A 40 -5.84 14.69 -36.38
N ASN A 41 -4.65 14.37 -35.90
CA ASN A 41 -4.06 13.04 -35.97
C ASN A 41 -4.21 12.21 -34.70
N GLN A 42 -4.79 12.75 -33.63
CA GLN A 42 -5.01 12.01 -32.41
C GLN A 42 -6.14 10.99 -32.56
N PHE A 43 -5.96 9.87 -31.86
CA PHE A 43 -6.91 8.74 -31.82
C PHE A 43 -7.00 7.92 -33.12
N LYS A 44 -5.93 7.95 -33.93
CA LYS A 44 -5.80 7.06 -35.10
C LYS A 44 -5.25 5.69 -34.70
N LYS A 45 -5.54 4.71 -35.51
CA LYS A 45 -5.01 3.35 -35.37
C LYS A 45 -3.48 3.33 -35.20
N ASN A 46 -2.99 2.51 -34.27
CA ASN A 46 -1.59 2.34 -33.88
C ASN A 46 -0.99 3.49 -33.07
N GLU A 47 -1.74 4.51 -32.74
CA GLU A 47 -1.29 5.56 -31.85
C GLU A 47 -1.28 5.09 -30.39
N ILE A 48 -0.32 5.61 -29.59
CA ILE A 48 -0.23 5.35 -28.16
C ILE A 48 -0.76 6.55 -27.41
N ILE A 49 -1.79 6.35 -26.64
CA ILE A 49 -2.44 7.37 -25.83
C ILE A 49 -2.49 6.96 -24.36
N LYS A 50 -2.66 7.95 -23.48
CA LYS A 50 -2.86 7.72 -22.04
C LYS A 50 -4.32 7.85 -21.70
N LEU A 51 -4.91 6.74 -21.20
CA LEU A 51 -6.30 6.67 -20.76
C LEU A 51 -6.37 6.30 -19.27
N PRO A 52 -7.39 6.76 -18.54
CA PRO A 52 -7.69 6.26 -17.21
C PRO A 52 -7.86 4.74 -17.21
N LEU A 53 -7.43 4.06 -16.14
CA LEU A 53 -7.51 2.60 -16.05
C LEU A 53 -8.93 2.07 -16.31
N THR A 54 -9.96 2.69 -15.73
CA THR A 54 -11.36 2.29 -15.93
C THR A 54 -11.75 2.32 -17.40
N LEU A 55 -11.46 3.41 -18.09
CA LEU A 55 -11.78 3.56 -19.53
C LEU A 55 -10.95 2.58 -20.37
N SER A 56 -9.67 2.41 -20.05
CA SER A 56 -8.81 1.46 -20.75
C SER A 56 -9.30 0.01 -20.59
N MET A 57 -9.77 -0.37 -19.41
CA MET A 57 -10.33 -1.71 -19.17
C MET A 57 -11.64 -1.95 -19.97
N THR A 58 -12.51 -0.94 -20.01
CA THR A 58 -13.77 -1.01 -20.75
C THR A 58 -13.52 -1.14 -22.27
N LEU A 59 -12.59 -0.35 -22.82
CA LEU A 59 -12.26 -0.39 -24.25
C LEU A 59 -11.43 -1.61 -24.65
N ALA A 60 -10.68 -2.21 -23.72
CA ALA A 60 -9.94 -3.46 -23.97
C ALA A 60 -10.83 -4.71 -23.93
N ASN A 61 -11.97 -4.66 -23.20
CA ASN A 61 -12.89 -5.78 -23.06
C ASN A 61 -14.35 -5.33 -23.27
N PRO A 62 -14.69 -4.84 -24.46
CA PRO A 62 -16.04 -4.40 -24.72
C PRO A 62 -16.97 -5.61 -24.92
N PRO A 63 -18.29 -5.42 -24.75
CA PRO A 63 -19.28 -6.50 -24.88
C PRO A 63 -19.44 -7.03 -26.31
N ASP A 64 -18.92 -6.33 -27.31
CA ASP A 64 -18.99 -6.69 -28.73
C ASP A 64 -17.77 -7.53 -29.21
N ASP A 65 -16.94 -8.02 -28.31
CA ASP A 65 -15.71 -8.79 -28.57
C ASP A 65 -14.66 -8.09 -29.46
N LYS A 66 -14.83 -6.80 -29.73
CA LYS A 66 -13.85 -6.01 -30.46
C LYS A 66 -12.89 -5.33 -29.50
N ASN A 67 -11.65 -5.76 -29.47
CA ASN A 67 -10.60 -5.09 -28.70
C ASN A 67 -10.25 -3.74 -29.34
N TYR A 68 -10.87 -2.65 -28.87
CA TYR A 68 -10.61 -1.31 -29.40
C TYR A 68 -9.20 -0.81 -29.09
N ILE A 69 -8.64 -1.22 -27.96
CA ILE A 69 -7.29 -0.85 -27.54
C ILE A 69 -6.51 -2.03 -26.99
N SER A 70 -5.20 -1.93 -27.03
CA SER A 70 -4.28 -2.85 -26.37
C SER A 70 -3.53 -2.09 -25.29
N ILE A 71 -3.73 -2.47 -24.02
CA ILE A 71 -3.03 -1.86 -22.90
C ILE A 71 -1.56 -2.27 -22.95
N GLN A 72 -0.66 -1.30 -22.91
CA GLN A 72 0.78 -1.56 -22.95
C GLN A 72 1.27 -1.98 -21.56
N PRO A 73 2.14 -3.00 -21.47
CA PRO A 73 2.74 -3.39 -20.19
C PRO A 73 3.59 -2.22 -19.65
N GLN A 74 3.36 -1.85 -18.41
CA GLN A 74 4.18 -0.85 -17.74
C GLN A 74 5.57 -1.41 -17.43
N GLN A 75 6.55 -0.50 -17.23
CA GLN A 75 7.90 -0.87 -16.82
C GLN A 75 7.92 -1.76 -15.57
N THR A 76 6.95 -1.58 -14.65
CA THR A 76 6.78 -2.40 -13.45
C THR A 76 6.38 -3.85 -13.73
N LEU A 77 5.99 -4.17 -14.96
CA LEU A 77 5.63 -5.52 -15.42
C LEU A 77 6.68 -6.09 -16.40
N SER A 78 7.86 -5.47 -16.48
CA SER A 78 8.98 -6.00 -17.28
C SER A 78 9.69 -7.16 -16.55
N GLU A 79 10.30 -8.06 -17.30
CA GLU A 79 11.11 -9.15 -16.74
C GLU A 79 12.24 -8.62 -15.85
N ASP A 80 12.86 -7.50 -16.21
CA ASP A 80 13.90 -6.86 -15.39
C ASP A 80 13.36 -6.44 -14.02
N TYR A 81 12.15 -5.89 -14.00
CA TYR A 81 11.51 -5.50 -12.74
C TYR A 81 11.12 -6.73 -11.91
N TYR A 82 10.69 -7.82 -12.56
CA TYR A 82 10.46 -9.10 -11.89
C TYR A 82 11.72 -9.61 -11.17
N TYR A 83 12.87 -9.61 -11.87
CA TYR A 83 14.13 -10.03 -11.25
C TYR A 83 14.58 -9.09 -10.14
N LEU A 84 14.32 -7.79 -10.27
CA LEU A 84 14.59 -6.82 -9.21
C LEU A 84 13.75 -7.10 -7.95
N LEU A 85 12.45 -7.34 -8.09
CA LEU A 85 11.56 -7.69 -6.98
C LEU A 85 11.96 -9.02 -6.33
N LYS A 86 12.41 -9.98 -7.13
CA LYS A 86 12.84 -11.29 -6.64
C LYS A 86 14.16 -11.23 -5.91
N ALA A 87 15.11 -10.40 -6.36
CA ALA A 87 16.43 -10.24 -5.76
C ALA A 87 16.36 -9.50 -4.42
N ASP A 88 15.69 -8.37 -4.39
CA ASP A 88 15.49 -7.59 -3.17
C ASP A 88 14.12 -6.88 -3.19
N PRO A 89 13.14 -7.42 -2.47
CA PRO A 89 11.80 -6.85 -2.41
C PRO A 89 11.73 -5.43 -1.83
N ILE A 90 12.74 -5.00 -1.05
CA ILE A 90 12.72 -3.74 -0.30
C ILE A 90 13.24 -2.56 -1.13
N VAL A 91 14.17 -2.82 -2.05
CA VAL A 91 14.84 -1.79 -2.87
C VAL A 91 13.88 -1.04 -3.80
N PRO A 92 12.92 -1.69 -4.50
CA PRO A 92 12.05 -1.02 -5.46
C PRO A 92 11.22 0.10 -4.84
N ASN A 93 11.18 1.23 -5.56
CA ASN A 93 10.36 2.37 -5.15
C ASN A 93 8.92 2.21 -5.66
N LEU A 94 8.02 1.79 -4.77
CA LEU A 94 6.61 1.62 -5.09
C LEU A 94 5.80 2.92 -5.00
N ASN A 95 6.36 4.00 -4.46
CA ASN A 95 5.64 5.28 -4.35
C ASN A 95 5.34 5.92 -5.73
N LYS A 96 6.05 5.52 -6.78
CA LYS A 96 5.74 5.94 -8.16
C LYS A 96 4.35 5.48 -8.60
N ASN A 97 3.88 4.35 -8.06
CA ASN A 97 2.52 3.87 -8.20
C ASN A 97 1.93 3.61 -6.81
N LYS A 98 1.16 4.57 -6.30
CA LYS A 98 0.56 4.50 -4.94
C LYS A 98 -0.30 3.26 -4.72
N TYR A 99 -0.91 2.75 -5.78
CA TYR A 99 -1.80 1.58 -5.77
C TYR A 99 -1.13 0.38 -6.45
N PHE A 100 0.17 0.19 -6.24
CA PHE A 100 1.00 -0.78 -6.95
C PHE A 100 0.42 -2.20 -6.93
N TYR A 101 -0.02 -2.69 -5.78
CA TYR A 101 -0.51 -4.07 -5.64
C TYR A 101 -1.85 -4.29 -6.36
N GLU A 102 -2.78 -3.36 -6.20
CA GLU A 102 -4.11 -3.40 -6.83
C GLU A 102 -3.98 -3.26 -8.33
N ASP A 103 -3.22 -2.28 -8.77
CA ASP A 103 -2.94 -2.04 -10.18
C ASP A 103 -2.26 -3.24 -10.83
N PHE A 104 -1.28 -3.82 -10.15
CA PHE A 104 -0.59 -5.02 -10.62
C PHE A 104 -1.57 -6.19 -10.81
N LEU A 105 -2.47 -6.45 -9.85
CA LEU A 105 -3.45 -7.55 -9.94
C LEU A 105 -4.40 -7.36 -11.11
N ILE A 106 -4.87 -6.13 -11.35
CA ILE A 106 -5.73 -5.80 -12.49
C ILE A 106 -4.97 -6.06 -13.80
N MET A 107 -3.77 -5.50 -13.91
CA MET A 107 -2.95 -5.63 -15.12
C MET A 107 -2.49 -7.07 -15.39
N LYS A 108 -2.19 -7.85 -14.33
CA LYS A 108 -1.87 -9.28 -14.48
C LYS A 108 -2.99 -10.03 -15.19
N ASN A 109 -4.23 -9.82 -14.75
CA ASN A 109 -5.38 -10.49 -15.32
C ASN A 109 -5.61 -10.06 -16.78
N GLN A 110 -5.49 -8.76 -17.04
CA GLN A 110 -5.66 -8.19 -18.37
C GLN A 110 -4.60 -8.67 -19.38
N LEU A 111 -3.35 -8.73 -18.94
CA LEU A 111 -2.22 -9.15 -19.78
C LEU A 111 -1.99 -10.67 -19.75
N LYS A 112 -2.81 -11.43 -19.01
CA LYS A 112 -2.70 -12.88 -18.84
C LYS A 112 -1.29 -13.32 -18.43
N LEU A 113 -0.68 -12.60 -17.47
CA LEU A 113 0.66 -12.90 -17.01
C LEU A 113 0.72 -14.23 -16.25
N GLU A 114 1.87 -14.90 -16.34
CA GLU A 114 2.12 -16.18 -15.69
C GLU A 114 1.98 -16.11 -14.15
N ASP A 115 1.68 -17.24 -13.53
CA ASP A 115 1.54 -17.34 -12.06
C ASP A 115 2.82 -17.06 -11.28
N LYS A 116 4.00 -17.13 -11.94
CA LYS A 116 5.26 -16.71 -11.34
C LYS A 116 5.20 -15.27 -10.81
N TRP A 117 4.49 -14.39 -11.51
CA TRP A 117 4.29 -13.00 -11.12
C TRP A 117 3.48 -12.84 -9.84
N THR A 118 2.42 -13.63 -9.69
CA THR A 118 1.60 -13.63 -8.46
C THR A 118 2.41 -14.08 -7.26
N LYS A 119 3.19 -15.15 -7.41
CA LYS A 119 4.07 -15.64 -6.34
C LYS A 119 5.12 -14.60 -5.96
N CYS A 120 5.73 -13.95 -6.95
CA CYS A 120 6.69 -12.88 -6.72
C CYS A 120 6.05 -11.71 -5.96
N LEU A 121 4.86 -11.28 -6.36
CA LEU A 121 4.12 -10.19 -5.72
C LEU A 121 3.78 -10.50 -4.27
N ILE A 122 3.30 -11.71 -3.98
CA ILE A 122 2.97 -12.16 -2.62
C ILE A 122 4.24 -12.15 -1.75
N ASN A 123 5.36 -12.70 -2.25
CA ASN A 123 6.62 -12.71 -1.52
C ASN A 123 7.17 -11.29 -1.29
N THR A 124 7.07 -10.42 -2.28
CA THR A 124 7.44 -9.01 -2.16
C THR A 124 6.60 -8.32 -1.09
N ASN A 125 5.28 -8.47 -1.14
CA ASN A 125 4.36 -7.92 -0.17
C ASN A 125 4.73 -8.40 1.25
N TYR A 126 4.82 -9.71 1.47
CA TYR A 126 5.16 -10.29 2.75
C TYR A 126 6.50 -9.78 3.30
N SER A 127 7.56 -9.80 2.49
CA SER A 127 8.90 -9.35 2.91
C SER A 127 8.92 -7.87 3.29
N ARG A 128 8.21 -7.03 2.54
CA ARG A 128 8.10 -5.59 2.81
C ARG A 128 7.30 -5.31 4.06
N TYR A 129 6.15 -5.98 4.26
CA TYR A 129 5.36 -5.83 5.49
C TYR A 129 6.14 -6.29 6.73
N LEU A 130 6.88 -7.39 6.64
CA LEU A 130 7.75 -7.85 7.73
C LEU A 130 8.85 -6.82 8.03
N HIS A 131 9.45 -6.25 6.99
CA HIS A 131 10.44 -5.18 7.15
C HIS A 131 9.85 -3.96 7.85
N PHE A 132 8.65 -3.51 7.46
CA PHE A 132 7.99 -2.37 8.09
C PHE A 132 7.58 -2.67 9.53
N TYR A 133 7.10 -3.87 9.81
CA TYR A 133 6.79 -4.31 11.15
C TYR A 133 8.02 -4.22 12.06
N ASN A 134 9.13 -4.83 11.65
CA ASN A 134 10.37 -4.80 12.43
C ASN A 134 10.89 -3.37 12.66
N ASN A 135 10.74 -2.50 11.68
CA ASN A 135 11.21 -1.13 11.75
C ASN A 135 10.24 -0.20 12.52
N SER A 136 8.98 -0.57 12.70
CA SER A 136 8.00 0.23 13.43
C SER A 136 8.34 0.40 14.92
N PHE A 137 9.24 -0.41 15.46
CA PHE A 137 9.78 -0.28 16.81
C PHE A 137 10.88 0.80 16.95
N ASN A 138 11.53 1.18 15.83
CA ASN A 138 12.68 2.10 15.80
C ASN A 138 12.38 3.39 15.01
N ILE A 139 11.41 4.18 15.46
CA ILE A 139 10.80 5.30 14.73
C ILE A 139 11.81 6.41 14.35
N LYS A 140 12.88 6.62 15.12
CA LYS A 140 13.73 7.82 15.00
C LYS A 140 14.57 7.91 13.72
N SER A 141 14.83 6.79 13.04
CA SER A 141 15.74 6.77 11.87
C SER A 141 15.08 6.52 10.52
N ILE A 142 13.77 6.24 10.47
CA ILE A 142 13.19 5.54 9.33
C ILE A 142 12.14 6.35 8.57
N ASN A 143 11.48 7.35 9.19
CA ASN A 143 10.35 8.06 8.62
C ASN A 143 10.62 8.63 7.21
N ASN A 144 11.79 9.21 6.97
CA ASN A 144 12.07 9.86 5.68
C ASN A 144 12.37 8.89 4.53
N THR A 145 12.83 7.67 4.81
CA THR A 145 13.22 6.70 3.77
C THR A 145 12.07 5.78 3.40
N ILE A 146 11.24 5.40 4.37
CA ILE A 146 10.10 4.52 4.16
C ILE A 146 9.02 5.25 3.35
N GLU A 147 8.63 6.47 3.75
CA GLU A 147 7.60 7.24 3.04
C GLU A 147 7.92 7.47 1.56
N LYS A 148 9.19 7.58 1.21
CA LYS A 148 9.62 7.83 -0.17
C LYS A 148 9.56 6.62 -1.08
N LYS A 149 9.48 5.39 -0.55
CA LYS A 149 9.58 4.16 -1.34
C LYS A 149 8.37 3.24 -1.24
N THR A 150 7.35 3.62 -0.46
CA THR A 150 6.22 2.76 -0.13
C THR A 150 4.98 3.05 -0.94
N SER A 151 4.19 2.02 -1.21
CA SER A 151 2.82 2.15 -1.71
C SER A 151 1.90 2.71 -0.61
N LYS A 152 0.69 3.15 -0.99
CA LYS A 152 -0.28 3.71 -0.04
C LYS A 152 -0.67 2.72 1.07
N ASN A 153 -0.91 1.47 0.71
CA ASN A 153 -1.29 0.43 1.67
C ASN A 153 -0.16 0.13 2.66
N GLU A 154 1.08 0.13 2.20
CA GLU A 154 2.24 -0.04 3.06
C GLU A 154 2.38 1.13 4.03
N GLN A 155 2.14 2.36 3.60
CA GLN A 155 2.15 3.55 4.47
C GLN A 155 1.07 3.46 5.55
N ILE A 156 -0.15 3.07 5.18
CA ILE A 156 -1.25 2.88 6.14
C ILE A 156 -0.89 1.81 7.15
N PHE A 157 -0.36 0.67 6.70
CA PHE A 157 0.08 -0.41 7.58
C PHE A 157 1.17 0.06 8.54
N PHE A 158 2.22 0.68 8.03
CA PHE A 158 3.33 1.19 8.86
C PHE A 158 2.85 2.16 9.93
N ASN A 159 2.02 3.14 9.56
CA ASN A 159 1.48 4.12 10.50
C ASN A 159 0.62 3.46 11.60
N ARG A 160 -0.17 2.45 11.24
CA ARG A 160 -0.94 1.66 12.22
C ARG A 160 -0.03 0.90 13.18
N MET A 161 1.04 0.27 12.68
CA MET A 161 2.01 -0.45 13.51
C MET A 161 2.73 0.49 14.48
N VAL A 162 3.16 1.67 14.01
CA VAL A 162 3.77 2.71 14.85
C VAL A 162 2.81 3.14 15.96
N HIS A 163 1.54 3.38 15.63
CA HIS A 163 0.52 3.75 16.61
C HIS A 163 0.31 2.66 17.67
N ILE A 164 0.19 1.40 17.26
CA ILE A 164 0.03 0.25 18.17
C ILE A 164 1.26 0.12 19.08
N ASN A 165 2.47 0.24 18.55
CA ASN A 165 3.69 0.12 19.33
C ASN A 165 3.84 1.26 20.35
N ASN A 166 3.47 2.48 19.98
CA ASN A 166 3.46 3.61 20.89
C ASN A 166 2.44 3.42 22.03
N ASN A 167 1.25 2.92 21.72
CA ASN A 167 0.24 2.62 22.73
C ASN A 167 0.71 1.51 23.68
N ASN A 168 1.29 0.44 23.14
CA ASN A 168 1.83 -0.66 23.96
C ASN A 168 2.93 -0.16 24.90
N LYS A 169 3.84 0.70 24.42
CA LYS A 169 4.87 1.32 25.26
C LYS A 169 4.27 2.16 26.37
N TYR A 170 3.26 2.99 26.06
CA TYR A 170 2.54 3.78 27.04
C TYR A 170 1.87 2.91 28.12
N PHE A 171 1.22 1.81 27.73
CA PHE A 171 0.64 0.86 28.68
C PHE A 171 1.69 0.20 29.57
N GLN A 172 2.83 -0.23 29.00
CA GLN A 172 3.92 -0.84 29.78
C GLN A 172 4.52 0.16 30.79
N GLU A 173 4.73 1.40 30.39
CA GLU A 173 5.25 2.46 31.28
C GLU A 173 4.27 2.76 32.42
N ASN A 174 2.99 2.90 32.12
CA ASN A 174 1.96 3.13 33.14
C ASN A 174 1.78 1.92 34.06
N TYR A 175 1.82 0.69 33.53
CA TYR A 175 1.73 -0.52 34.32
C TYR A 175 2.92 -0.61 35.30
N SER A 176 4.13 -0.36 34.82
CA SER A 176 5.33 -0.38 35.66
C SER A 176 5.30 0.72 36.73
N HIS A 177 4.82 1.92 36.39
CA HIS A 177 4.66 3.01 37.35
C HIS A 177 3.62 2.67 38.43
N ASN A 178 2.47 2.14 38.05
CA ASN A 178 1.42 1.74 38.97
C ASN A 178 1.87 0.61 39.92
N ASN A 179 2.65 -0.35 39.41
CA ASN A 179 3.21 -1.42 40.22
C ASN A 179 4.22 -0.89 41.25
N LYS A 180 5.09 0.06 40.87
CA LYS A 180 6.00 0.71 41.82
C LYS A 180 5.24 1.41 42.96
N ILE A 181 4.21 2.19 42.63
CA ILE A 181 3.34 2.85 43.62
C ILE A 181 2.67 1.82 44.55
N LEU A 182 2.23 0.69 44.02
CA LEU A 182 1.62 -0.38 44.80
C LEU A 182 2.62 -1.01 45.76
N GLU A 183 3.82 -1.32 45.28
CA GLU A 183 4.92 -1.86 46.11
C GLU A 183 5.31 -0.91 47.24
N GLU A 184 5.44 0.39 46.95
CA GLU A 184 5.73 1.42 47.97
C GLU A 184 4.63 1.48 49.04
N LYS A 185 3.34 1.43 48.63
CA LYS A 185 2.20 1.40 49.57
C LYS A 185 2.20 0.13 50.43
N ILE A 186 2.53 -1.01 49.87
CA ILE A 186 2.64 -2.27 50.60
C ILE A 186 3.78 -2.19 51.63
N GLN A 187 4.93 -1.66 51.21
CA GLN A 187 6.10 -1.51 52.10
C GLN A 187 5.81 -0.53 53.22
N ALA A 188 5.17 0.59 52.93
CA ALA A 188 4.75 1.55 53.94
C ALA A 188 3.79 0.95 54.98
N LYS A 189 2.82 0.11 54.53
CA LYS A 189 1.93 -0.61 55.47
C LYS A 189 2.68 -1.62 56.33
N LYS A 190 3.64 -2.38 55.80
CA LYS A 190 4.46 -3.31 56.54
C LYS A 190 5.30 -2.60 57.63
N ASN A 191 5.88 -1.43 57.30
CA ASN A 191 6.67 -0.64 58.22
C ASN A 191 5.79 -0.08 59.38
N ARG A 192 4.57 0.41 59.07
CA ARG A 192 3.63 0.88 60.10
C ARG A 192 3.20 -0.26 61.06
N HIS A 193 3.07 -1.47 60.55
CA HIS A 193 2.72 -2.64 61.36
C HIS A 193 3.86 -3.02 62.28
N LYS A 194 5.12 -2.98 61.82
CA LYS A 194 6.29 -3.23 62.64
C LYS A 194 6.44 -2.20 63.77
N ILE A 195 6.21 -0.92 63.46
CA ILE A 195 6.27 0.15 64.50
C ILE A 195 5.21 -0.06 65.58
N LYS A 196 3.97 -0.47 65.21
CA LYS A 196 2.90 -0.75 66.16
C LYS A 196 3.24 -1.91 67.10
N LEU A 197 3.86 -2.99 66.56
CA LEU A 197 4.28 -4.15 67.34
C LEU A 197 5.40 -3.83 68.32
N VAL A 198 6.30 -2.94 67.96
CA VAL A 198 7.39 -2.48 68.85
C VAL A 198 6.82 -1.64 70.01
N ASN A 199 5.86 -0.73 69.73
CA ASN A 199 5.29 0.14 70.75
C ASN A 199 4.23 -0.56 71.65
N SER A 200 3.77 -1.76 71.32
CA SER A 200 2.86 -2.54 72.18
C SER A 200 3.58 -3.51 73.12
N ASN A 201 4.90 -3.61 73.02
CA ASN A 201 5.76 -4.44 73.89
C ASN A 201 6.58 -3.64 74.91
N ILE A 202 6.30 -2.32 75.02
CA ILE A 202 6.77 -1.42 76.06
C ILE A 202 5.62 -1.09 77.00
#